data_f5694e2293080cb068f96580eb8427f1
#
_entry.id   f5694e2293080cb068f96580eb8427f1
#
_cell.length_a   1.000
_cell.length_b   1.000
_cell.length_c   1.000
_cell.angle_alpha   90.00
_cell.angle_beta   90.00
_cell.angle_gamma   90.00
#
_symmetry.space_group_name_H-M   'P 1'
#
loop_
_entity.id
_entity.type
_entity.pdbx_description
1 polymer ?
#
loop_
_entity_poly.entity_id
_entity_poly.type
_entity_poly.pdbx_seq_one_letter_code
_entity_poly.pdbx_strand_id
1 'polypeptide(L)'
;MIPKETPPQQQEEEGTGQTDMERRNQQAPGSPRRPPQSEETEEETPPRRTKLLSDIYETCNFVMMEPESFEAAAKHEVWVQAMKEEIKMIEKNDTWELAERPKDKEVIGVKWIYKTKLNADGSIQKHKARLVAKGYSQLPGIDYTETFAPVARLDTIRALVAIAANKKWKIYQMDVKSAFLNGYIDEEIYVEQPQGFIAKGYEEKVLRLKKALYGLKQAPRAWYSRIDNYFMDRGFRRSLSEPTLYVKRQGNNEKMIHDFKEDMMKTFEMSDLGLMHFFLGIEINQEKEGIFICQKKYTETLLKKYKMESCKTVTTPLVTGEKYKKEDGSEKVDGSIYRSLIGSLLYLTATRPDIIRHKSTIKIHAESEPSTLWSSKKDSKILARYERFWNMVQVH
;
A
#
# COMPACT_ATOMS: atom_id res chain seq x y z
N MET A 1 6.23 -48.68 -4.94
CA MET A 1 5.76 -49.47 -3.80
C MET A 1 6.27 -48.77 -2.55
N ILE A 2 5.38 -48.14 -1.82
CA ILE A 2 5.61 -47.50 -0.52
C ILE A 2 4.46 -47.94 0.37
N PRO A 3 4.67 -48.47 1.57
CA PRO A 3 3.59 -48.98 2.43
C PRO A 3 2.85 -47.84 3.12
N LYS A 4 1.55 -48.04 3.27
CA LYS A 4 0.65 -47.20 4.07
C LYS A 4 0.72 -47.64 5.53
N GLU A 5 0.96 -46.69 6.44
CA GLU A 5 0.76 -46.88 7.88
C GLU A 5 -0.57 -46.25 8.32
N THR A 6 -1.29 -47.03 9.14
CA THR A 6 -2.60 -46.72 9.73
C THR A 6 -2.40 -46.17 11.15
N PRO A 7 -3.16 -45.18 11.63
CA PRO A 7 -3.05 -44.69 13.00
C PRO A 7 -3.83 -45.53 14.02
N PRO A 8 -3.43 -45.55 15.29
CA PRO A 8 -4.05 -46.37 16.33
C PRO A 8 -5.29 -45.74 16.95
N GLN A 9 -6.24 -46.60 17.34
CA GLN A 9 -7.47 -46.34 18.06
C GLN A 9 -7.22 -46.01 19.53
N GLN A 10 -7.96 -45.03 20.07
CA GLN A 10 -8.08 -44.79 21.51
C GLN A 10 -9.27 -45.53 22.09
N GLN A 11 -9.01 -46.19 23.21
CA GLN A 11 -10.00 -46.88 24.05
C GLN A 11 -10.63 -45.90 25.02
N GLU A 12 -11.94 -46.03 25.21
CA GLU A 12 -12.77 -45.38 26.24
C GLU A 12 -12.61 -46.18 27.55
N GLU A 13 -12.49 -45.47 28.68
CA GLU A 13 -12.76 -46.02 30.01
C GLU A 13 -13.79 -45.15 30.72
N GLU A 14 -14.92 -45.80 31.06
CA GLU A 14 -15.95 -45.32 31.98
C GLU A 14 -15.52 -45.47 33.43
N GLY A 15 -15.87 -44.55 34.27
CA GLY A 15 -15.70 -44.63 35.71
C GLY A 15 -16.73 -43.79 36.46
N THR A 16 -17.75 -44.49 36.98
CA THR A 16 -18.84 -44.01 37.85
C THR A 16 -18.38 -43.72 39.28
N GLY A 17 -19.04 -42.78 39.97
CA GLY A 17 -18.92 -42.56 41.39
C GLY A 17 -19.76 -41.40 41.96
N GLN A 18 -20.99 -41.75 42.46
CA GLN A 18 -21.84 -40.93 43.32
C GLN A 18 -21.28 -40.82 44.72
N THR A 19 -21.60 -39.69 45.44
CA THR A 19 -22.22 -39.59 46.81
C THR A 19 -22.24 -38.11 47.24
N ASP A 20 -23.33 -37.57 47.49
CA ASP A 20 -24.23 -37.35 48.65
C ASP A 20 -23.83 -36.20 49.60
N MET A 21 -24.83 -35.30 49.77
CA MET A 21 -25.34 -34.55 50.94
C MET A 21 -24.37 -33.74 51.85
N GLU A 22 -24.67 -32.46 52.02
CA GLU A 22 -25.31 -31.95 53.24
C GLU A 22 -25.74 -30.45 53.14
N ARG A 23 -26.99 -30.22 53.57
CA ARG A 23 -27.62 -28.92 53.83
C ARG A 23 -27.06 -28.31 55.11
N ARG A 24 -26.88 -26.99 55.16
CA ARG A 24 -27.15 -26.20 56.34
C ARG A 24 -27.61 -24.78 56.04
N ASN A 25 -28.81 -24.50 56.52
CA ASN A 25 -29.45 -23.18 56.77
C ASN A 25 -28.63 -22.36 57.77
N GLN A 26 -28.55 -21.02 57.57
CA GLN A 26 -28.73 -20.05 58.66
C GLN A 26 -28.84 -18.60 58.14
N GLN A 27 -30.01 -18.05 58.34
CA GLN A 27 -30.43 -16.74 58.86
C GLN A 27 -29.59 -15.48 58.48
N ALA A 28 -30.34 -14.53 57.90
CA ALA A 28 -30.02 -13.10 57.87
C ALA A 28 -30.22 -12.43 59.24
N PRO A 29 -29.50 -11.35 59.53
CA PRO A 29 -30.20 -10.16 60.00
C PRO A 29 -29.64 -8.82 59.48
N GLY A 30 -30.54 -7.85 59.32
CA GLY A 30 -30.32 -6.48 59.75
C GLY A 30 -29.75 -5.49 58.72
N SER A 31 -30.64 -4.72 58.10
CA SER A 31 -30.29 -3.43 57.47
C SER A 31 -29.87 -2.39 58.54
N PRO A 32 -28.88 -1.56 58.26
CA PRO A 32 -28.73 -0.25 58.88
C PRO A 32 -28.98 0.91 57.91
N ARG A 33 -29.68 1.83 58.41
CA ARG A 33 -30.08 3.19 58.09
C ARG A 33 -29.17 3.98 57.12
N ARG A 34 -29.81 4.67 56.18
CA ARG A 34 -29.29 5.76 55.33
C ARG A 34 -28.77 6.93 56.20
N PRO A 35 -27.58 7.49 55.89
CA PRO A 35 -27.21 8.82 56.30
C PRO A 35 -27.73 9.88 55.32
N PRO A 36 -27.76 11.16 55.70
CA PRO A 36 -28.45 12.21 54.97
C PRO A 36 -27.70 12.64 53.71
N GLN A 37 -28.47 13.10 52.72
CA GLN A 37 -28.04 13.70 51.48
C GLN A 37 -27.16 14.91 51.75
N SER A 38 -25.91 14.90 51.25
CA SER A 38 -25.09 16.08 51.04
C SER A 38 -25.36 16.60 49.64
N GLU A 39 -25.61 17.88 49.53
CA GLU A 39 -25.79 18.64 48.30
C GLU A 39 -24.61 18.40 47.33
N GLU A 40 -24.89 17.77 46.20
CA GLU A 40 -23.95 17.70 45.10
C GLU A 40 -23.93 19.06 44.36
N THR A 41 -22.83 19.78 44.54
CA THR A 41 -22.48 20.89 43.68
C THR A 41 -22.26 20.37 42.26
N GLU A 42 -23.08 20.83 41.33
CA GLU A 42 -22.89 20.62 39.88
C GLU A 42 -21.54 21.21 39.48
N GLU A 43 -20.51 20.37 39.28
CA GLU A 43 -19.34 20.77 38.53
C GLU A 43 -19.75 20.95 37.08
N GLU A 44 -19.81 22.19 36.63
CA GLU A 44 -19.94 22.57 35.21
C GLU A 44 -18.77 21.99 34.43
N THR A 45 -19.03 20.91 33.67
CA THR A 45 -18.10 20.43 32.67
C THR A 45 -17.96 21.51 31.60
N PRO A 46 -16.72 21.92 31.23
CA PRO A 46 -16.53 22.96 30.24
C PRO A 46 -17.14 22.49 28.90
N PRO A 47 -17.80 23.39 28.14
CA PRO A 47 -18.47 23.03 26.90
C PRO A 47 -17.46 22.44 25.92
N ARG A 48 -17.70 21.20 25.45
CA ARG A 48 -16.98 20.58 24.35
C ARG A 48 -17.12 21.51 23.14
N ARG A 49 -16.04 22.20 22.77
CA ARG A 49 -15.96 22.93 21.50
C ARG A 49 -16.06 21.91 20.37
N THR A 50 -17.26 21.66 19.91
CA THR A 50 -17.49 20.99 18.63
C THR A 50 -17.14 22.00 17.55
N LYS A 51 -16.06 21.73 16.80
CA LYS A 51 -15.79 22.49 15.56
C LYS A 51 -16.96 22.27 14.62
N LEU A 52 -17.49 23.35 14.07
CA LEU A 52 -18.52 23.27 13.04
C LEU A 52 -17.97 22.45 11.85
N LEU A 53 -18.84 21.67 11.21
CA LEU A 53 -18.48 20.86 10.04
C LEU A 53 -17.88 21.75 8.93
N SER A 54 -18.34 23.00 8.79
CA SER A 54 -17.77 24.02 7.93
C SER A 54 -16.30 24.30 8.23
N ASP A 55 -15.92 24.44 9.51
CA ASP A 55 -14.54 24.72 9.92
C ASP A 55 -13.60 23.53 9.63
N ILE A 56 -14.16 22.32 9.71
CA ILE A 56 -13.45 21.09 9.34
C ILE A 56 -13.30 21.04 7.81
N TYR A 57 -14.33 21.38 7.06
CA TYR A 57 -14.29 21.47 5.60
C TYR A 57 -13.36 22.57 5.11
N GLU A 58 -13.35 23.74 5.73
CA GLU A 58 -12.40 24.82 5.39
C GLU A 58 -10.96 24.41 5.71
N THR A 59 -10.71 23.73 6.82
CA THR A 59 -9.36 23.23 7.16
C THR A 59 -8.95 22.06 6.25
N CYS A 60 -9.89 21.24 5.76
CA CYS A 60 -9.64 20.19 4.77
C CYS A 60 -9.52 20.72 3.34
N ASN A 61 -10.18 21.82 2.99
CA ASN A 61 -10.14 22.44 1.67
C ASN A 61 -8.83 23.21 1.39
N PHE A 62 -7.96 23.40 2.37
CA PHE A 62 -6.62 23.95 2.15
C PHE A 62 -5.59 22.91 1.64
N VAL A 63 -5.99 21.68 1.42
CA VAL A 63 -5.29 20.81 0.49
C VAL A 63 -5.59 21.35 -0.90
N MET A 64 -4.63 22.02 -1.55
CA MET A 64 -4.78 22.44 -2.96
C MET A 64 -5.27 21.20 -3.72
N MET A 65 -6.55 21.20 -4.11
CA MET A 65 -7.14 20.09 -4.86
C MET A 65 -6.30 19.89 -6.11
N GLU A 66 -5.79 18.66 -6.30
CA GLU A 66 -5.07 18.32 -7.51
C GLU A 66 -5.99 18.61 -8.69
N PRO A 67 -5.52 19.30 -9.77
CA PRO A 67 -6.38 19.60 -10.90
C PRO A 67 -6.96 18.33 -11.52
N GLU A 68 -8.24 18.34 -11.81
CA GLU A 68 -8.92 17.21 -12.46
C GLU A 68 -8.79 17.25 -13.98
N SER A 69 -8.45 18.41 -14.55
CA SER A 69 -8.32 18.63 -15.99
C SER A 69 -7.09 19.47 -16.34
N PHE A 70 -6.71 19.43 -17.63
CA PHE A 70 -5.65 20.28 -18.17
C PHE A 70 -6.02 21.77 -18.05
N GLU A 71 -7.26 22.13 -18.32
CA GLU A 71 -7.75 23.52 -18.27
C GLU A 71 -7.68 24.09 -16.84
N ALA A 72 -7.92 23.25 -15.84
CA ALA A 72 -7.75 23.66 -14.44
C ALA A 72 -6.25 23.81 -14.10
N ALA A 73 -5.41 22.90 -14.52
CA ALA A 73 -3.97 22.94 -14.28
C ALA A 73 -3.28 24.11 -14.97
N ALA A 74 -3.67 24.43 -16.20
CA ALA A 74 -3.09 25.51 -17.02
C ALA A 74 -3.26 26.91 -16.41
N LYS A 75 -4.19 27.08 -15.47
CA LYS A 75 -4.39 28.34 -14.73
C LYS A 75 -3.34 28.58 -13.63
N HIS A 76 -2.55 27.57 -13.30
CA HIS A 76 -1.59 27.64 -12.18
C HIS A 76 -0.17 27.33 -12.68
N GLU A 77 0.73 28.30 -12.56
CA GLU A 77 2.11 28.19 -13.06
C GLU A 77 2.85 26.98 -12.49
N VAL A 78 2.59 26.60 -11.25
CA VAL A 78 3.19 25.42 -10.61
C VAL A 78 2.90 24.11 -11.34
N TRP A 79 1.70 23.97 -11.91
CA TRP A 79 1.32 22.80 -12.70
C TRP A 79 1.83 22.89 -14.14
N VAL A 80 1.84 24.09 -14.72
CA VAL A 80 2.46 24.35 -16.04
C VAL A 80 3.94 23.96 -16.01
N GLN A 81 4.65 24.37 -14.96
CA GLN A 81 6.05 23.99 -14.78
C GLN A 81 6.24 22.49 -14.59
N ALA A 82 5.35 21.83 -13.81
CA ALA A 82 5.40 20.38 -13.63
C ALA A 82 5.15 19.62 -14.94
N MET A 83 4.26 20.11 -15.82
CA MET A 83 4.05 19.54 -17.14
C MET A 83 5.26 19.74 -18.05
N LYS A 84 5.86 20.94 -18.08
CA LYS A 84 7.09 21.21 -18.84
C LYS A 84 8.24 20.28 -18.43
N GLU A 85 8.40 20.03 -17.12
CA GLU A 85 9.39 19.08 -16.61
C GLU A 85 9.14 17.65 -17.13
N GLU A 86 7.90 17.19 -17.16
CA GLU A 86 7.55 15.86 -17.65
C GLU A 86 7.84 15.75 -19.17
N ILE A 87 7.42 16.71 -19.98
CA ILE A 87 7.73 16.73 -21.42
C ILE A 87 9.24 16.72 -21.67
N LYS A 88 9.99 17.58 -20.96
CA LYS A 88 11.46 17.60 -21.04
C LYS A 88 12.09 16.24 -20.74
N MET A 89 11.54 15.49 -19.77
CA MET A 89 12.02 14.15 -19.45
C MET A 89 11.70 13.14 -20.56
N ILE A 90 10.54 13.24 -21.18
CA ILE A 90 10.11 12.38 -22.28
C ILE A 90 11.00 12.62 -23.50
N GLU A 91 11.26 13.90 -23.84
CA GLU A 91 12.14 14.30 -24.94
C GLU A 91 13.60 13.91 -24.67
N LYS A 92 14.12 14.15 -23.47
CA LYS A 92 15.48 13.75 -23.06
C LYS A 92 15.71 12.24 -23.24
N ASN A 93 14.67 11.43 -23.03
CA ASN A 93 14.75 9.98 -23.21
C ASN A 93 14.55 9.55 -24.68
N ASP A 94 14.34 10.47 -25.63
CA ASP A 94 14.01 10.14 -27.02
C ASP A 94 12.87 9.12 -27.12
N THR A 95 11.76 9.42 -26.40
CA THR A 95 10.65 8.48 -26.24
C THR A 95 9.77 8.40 -27.46
N TRP A 96 9.67 9.49 -28.24
CA TRP A 96 8.82 9.62 -29.40
C TRP A 96 9.44 10.46 -30.50
N GLU A 97 8.81 10.40 -31.70
CA GLU A 97 9.05 11.29 -32.82
C GLU A 97 7.72 11.75 -33.41
N LEU A 98 7.74 12.94 -34.04
CA LEU A 98 6.57 13.48 -34.74
C LEU A 98 6.36 12.71 -36.06
N ALA A 99 5.17 12.22 -36.31
CA ALA A 99 4.83 11.39 -37.47
C ALA A 99 3.50 11.80 -38.10
N GLU A 100 3.31 11.43 -39.36
CA GLU A 100 2.01 11.55 -40.01
C GLU A 100 0.99 10.62 -39.35
N ARG A 101 -0.27 11.05 -39.28
CA ARG A 101 -1.35 10.24 -38.74
C ARG A 101 -1.56 8.97 -39.56
N PRO A 102 -1.42 7.77 -39.01
CA PRO A 102 -1.61 6.52 -39.74
C PRO A 102 -3.08 6.36 -40.17
N LYS A 103 -3.30 5.69 -41.29
CA LYS A 103 -4.65 5.41 -41.81
C LYS A 103 -5.22 4.10 -41.24
N ASP A 104 -4.35 3.17 -40.92
CA ASP A 104 -4.69 1.78 -40.61
C ASP A 104 -4.50 1.42 -39.16
N LYS A 105 -4.15 2.39 -38.30
CA LYS A 105 -3.92 2.18 -36.88
C LYS A 105 -4.64 3.23 -36.02
N GLU A 106 -5.15 2.81 -34.90
CA GLU A 106 -5.71 3.73 -33.92
C GLU A 106 -4.62 4.53 -33.24
N VAL A 107 -4.87 5.82 -33.06
CA VAL A 107 -4.02 6.71 -32.26
C VAL A 107 -4.52 6.73 -30.84
N ILE A 108 -3.66 6.34 -29.92
CA ILE A 108 -4.01 6.26 -28.48
C ILE A 108 -4.01 7.66 -27.89
N GLY A 109 -5.13 8.04 -27.27
CA GLY A 109 -5.22 9.31 -26.55
C GLY A 109 -4.29 9.36 -25.34
N VAL A 110 -3.90 10.57 -24.95
CA VAL A 110 -3.14 10.81 -23.71
C VAL A 110 -3.93 11.68 -22.73
N LYS A 111 -3.52 11.67 -21.48
CA LYS A 111 -4.07 12.54 -20.43
C LYS A 111 -2.99 12.93 -19.44
N TRP A 112 -3.19 14.10 -18.84
CA TRP A 112 -2.39 14.55 -17.70
C TRP A 112 -2.93 13.97 -16.38
N ILE A 113 -2.03 13.58 -15.48
CA ILE A 113 -2.33 13.24 -14.10
C ILE A 113 -1.45 14.10 -13.20
N TYR A 114 -2.07 14.73 -12.21
CA TYR A 114 -1.42 15.65 -11.30
C TYR A 114 -1.30 15.03 -9.91
N LYS A 115 -0.20 15.29 -9.22
CA LYS A 115 0.05 14.79 -7.87
C LYS A 115 0.87 15.78 -7.05
N THR A 116 0.35 16.17 -5.89
CA THR A 116 1.10 16.93 -4.91
C THR A 116 1.85 16.00 -3.99
N LYS A 117 3.17 16.14 -3.92
CA LYS A 117 3.99 15.45 -2.93
C LYS A 117 4.15 16.31 -1.70
N LEU A 118 3.94 15.70 -0.52
CA LEU A 118 4.09 16.36 0.77
C LEU A 118 5.34 15.88 1.48
N ASN A 119 5.95 16.76 2.26
CA ASN A 119 6.96 16.43 3.26
C ASN A 119 6.33 15.70 4.46
N ALA A 120 7.16 15.21 5.37
CA ALA A 120 6.68 14.52 6.57
C ALA A 120 5.89 15.42 7.53
N ASP A 121 6.11 16.74 7.47
CA ASP A 121 5.40 17.76 8.25
C ASP A 121 4.07 18.22 7.62
N GLY A 122 3.72 17.67 6.43
CA GLY A 122 2.52 18.03 5.68
C GLY A 122 2.70 19.23 4.74
N SER A 123 3.86 19.89 4.73
CA SER A 123 4.17 20.95 3.77
C SER A 123 4.33 20.39 2.34
N ILE A 124 4.06 21.24 1.34
CA ILE A 124 4.21 20.84 -0.05
C ILE A 124 5.69 20.73 -0.40
N GLN A 125 6.11 19.51 -0.77
CA GLN A 125 7.44 19.25 -1.27
C GLN A 125 7.57 19.61 -2.76
N LYS A 126 6.62 19.14 -3.57
CA LYS A 126 6.68 19.29 -5.02
C LYS A 126 5.33 18.97 -5.68
N HIS A 127 4.97 19.75 -6.70
CA HIS A 127 3.94 19.37 -7.66
C HIS A 127 4.53 18.51 -8.75
N LYS A 128 3.83 17.47 -9.16
CA LYS A 128 4.25 16.52 -10.19
C LYS A 128 3.13 16.30 -11.19
N ALA A 129 3.41 16.47 -12.46
CA ALA A 129 2.56 16.03 -13.55
C ALA A 129 3.09 14.75 -14.17
N ARG A 130 2.20 13.93 -14.71
CA ARG A 130 2.52 12.75 -15.50
C ARG A 130 1.68 12.75 -16.76
N LEU A 131 2.33 12.58 -17.91
CA LEU A 131 1.63 12.28 -19.15
C LEU A 131 1.37 10.78 -19.22
N VAL A 132 0.12 10.38 -19.39
CA VAL A 132 -0.32 8.98 -19.33
C VAL A 132 -1.09 8.64 -20.59
N ALA A 133 -0.65 7.60 -21.31
CA ALA A 133 -1.40 7.04 -22.42
C ALA A 133 -2.69 6.36 -21.91
N LYS A 134 -3.77 6.48 -22.68
CA LYS A 134 -5.07 5.85 -22.40
C LYS A 134 -5.03 4.37 -22.83
N GLY A 135 -4.12 3.57 -22.25
CA GLY A 135 -3.89 2.17 -22.61
C GLY A 135 -5.11 1.25 -22.48
N TYR A 136 -6.19 1.70 -21.87
CA TYR A 136 -7.44 0.96 -21.85
C TYR A 136 -8.10 0.85 -23.23
N SER A 137 -7.76 1.71 -24.20
CA SER A 137 -8.22 1.62 -25.58
C SER A 137 -7.41 0.62 -26.42
N GLN A 138 -6.24 0.16 -25.95
CA GLN A 138 -5.40 -0.78 -26.67
C GLN A 138 -6.04 -2.16 -26.85
N LEU A 139 -5.86 -2.75 -28.02
CA LEU A 139 -6.38 -4.05 -28.41
C LEU A 139 -5.29 -5.12 -28.40
N PRO A 140 -5.56 -6.30 -27.75
CA PRO A 140 -4.62 -7.44 -27.77
C PRO A 140 -4.37 -7.93 -29.21
N GLY A 141 -3.13 -8.28 -29.54
CA GLY A 141 -2.73 -8.78 -30.85
C GLY A 141 -2.58 -7.71 -31.92
N ILE A 142 -2.98 -6.45 -31.68
CA ILE A 142 -2.83 -5.29 -32.55
C ILE A 142 -1.83 -4.30 -31.97
N ASP A 143 -2.13 -3.79 -30.77
CA ASP A 143 -1.31 -2.78 -30.09
C ASP A 143 -0.26 -3.39 -29.17
N TYR A 144 -0.46 -4.62 -28.72
CA TYR A 144 0.48 -5.34 -27.89
C TYR A 144 0.26 -6.85 -27.99
N THR A 145 1.33 -7.61 -27.84
CA THR A 145 1.29 -9.08 -27.84
C THR A 145 1.38 -9.63 -26.41
N GLU A 146 2.21 -9.04 -25.58
CA GLU A 146 2.47 -9.50 -24.22
C GLU A 146 2.59 -8.31 -23.26
N THR A 147 1.98 -8.44 -22.10
CA THR A 147 1.98 -7.38 -21.06
C THR A 147 2.56 -7.83 -19.73
N PHE A 148 2.71 -9.14 -19.54
CA PHE A 148 3.18 -9.67 -18.28
C PHE A 148 4.60 -9.21 -17.95
N ALA A 149 4.78 -8.64 -16.77
CA ALA A 149 6.08 -8.34 -16.19
C ALA A 149 6.16 -8.92 -14.77
N PRO A 150 7.25 -9.59 -14.44
CA PRO A 150 7.47 -10.03 -13.06
C PRO A 150 7.46 -8.85 -12.08
N VAL A 151 6.83 -9.05 -10.93
CA VAL A 151 6.81 -8.07 -9.83
C VAL A 151 7.48 -8.70 -8.61
N ALA A 152 8.37 -7.97 -7.96
CA ALA A 152 9.06 -8.44 -6.76
C ALA A 152 8.05 -8.76 -5.64
N ARG A 153 8.17 -9.96 -5.07
CA ARG A 153 7.30 -10.43 -3.99
C ARG A 153 7.79 -9.91 -2.65
N LEU A 154 6.87 -9.49 -1.81
CA LEU A 154 7.20 -9.00 -0.47
C LEU A 154 7.93 -10.06 0.36
N ASP A 155 7.56 -11.34 0.21
CA ASP A 155 8.23 -12.45 0.91
C ASP A 155 9.69 -12.61 0.49
N THR A 156 10.01 -12.42 -0.80
CA THR A 156 11.39 -12.42 -1.30
C THR A 156 12.19 -11.29 -0.70
N ILE A 157 11.61 -10.09 -0.61
CA ILE A 157 12.26 -8.93 0.01
C ILE A 157 12.52 -9.19 1.48
N ARG A 158 11.56 -9.73 2.22
CA ARG A 158 11.72 -10.10 3.63
C ARG A 158 12.82 -11.16 3.82
N ALA A 159 12.87 -12.16 2.94
CA ALA A 159 13.93 -13.18 2.94
C ALA A 159 15.31 -12.55 2.72
N LEU A 160 15.44 -11.60 1.77
CA LEU A 160 16.69 -10.88 1.53
C LEU A 160 17.11 -10.02 2.72
N VAL A 161 16.18 -9.33 3.37
CA VAL A 161 16.45 -8.56 4.60
C VAL A 161 16.90 -9.49 5.72
N ALA A 162 16.27 -10.66 5.90
CA ALA A 162 16.67 -11.64 6.90
C ALA A 162 18.07 -12.22 6.62
N ILE A 163 18.37 -12.53 5.36
CA ILE A 163 19.71 -13.00 4.95
C ILE A 163 20.75 -11.90 5.21
N ALA A 164 20.46 -10.65 4.86
CA ALA A 164 21.34 -9.52 5.09
C ALA A 164 21.62 -9.32 6.59
N ALA A 165 20.59 -9.39 7.43
CA ALA A 165 20.75 -9.32 8.89
C ALA A 165 21.64 -10.44 9.43
N ASN A 166 21.40 -11.70 9.01
CA ASN A 166 22.19 -12.86 9.42
C ASN A 166 23.66 -12.76 8.97
N LYS A 167 23.89 -12.27 7.75
CA LYS A 167 25.23 -12.11 7.15
C LYS A 167 25.90 -10.78 7.50
N LYS A 168 25.23 -9.89 8.25
CA LYS A 168 25.68 -8.54 8.55
C LYS A 168 25.98 -7.71 7.28
N TRP A 169 25.21 -7.94 6.23
CA TRP A 169 25.31 -7.20 4.99
C TRP A 169 24.54 -5.88 5.08
N LYS A 170 25.07 -4.85 4.45
CA LYS A 170 24.37 -3.58 4.25
C LYS A 170 23.49 -3.68 3.00
N ILE A 171 22.29 -3.13 3.09
CA ILE A 171 21.35 -3.04 1.97
C ILE A 171 21.32 -1.60 1.50
N TYR A 172 21.58 -1.39 0.21
CA TYR A 172 21.54 -0.08 -0.44
C TYR A 172 20.29 0.03 -1.32
N GLN A 173 19.84 1.26 -1.53
CA GLN A 173 18.67 1.54 -2.35
C GLN A 173 19.02 2.53 -3.45
N MET A 174 18.57 2.22 -4.66
CA MET A 174 18.63 3.11 -5.82
C MET A 174 17.24 3.26 -6.42
N ASP A 175 16.93 4.45 -6.94
CA ASP A 175 15.64 4.76 -7.57
C ASP A 175 15.83 5.21 -9.02
N VAL A 176 15.15 4.55 -9.96
CA VAL A 176 15.19 4.90 -11.39
C VAL A 176 14.12 5.95 -11.66
N LYS A 177 14.55 7.09 -12.19
CA LYS A 177 13.62 8.11 -12.64
C LYS A 177 12.98 7.69 -13.95
N SER A 178 11.65 7.85 -14.04
CA SER A 178 10.89 7.59 -15.25
C SER A 178 11.20 6.23 -15.90
N ALA A 179 11.17 5.15 -15.08
CA ALA A 179 11.60 3.80 -15.47
C ALA A 179 11.01 3.33 -16.82
N PHE A 180 9.73 3.57 -17.09
CA PHE A 180 9.10 3.13 -18.34
C PHE A 180 9.66 3.81 -19.59
N LEU A 181 10.09 5.07 -19.48
CA LEU A 181 10.72 5.80 -20.60
C LEU A 181 12.08 5.20 -21.02
N ASN A 182 12.61 4.22 -20.29
CA ASN A 182 13.80 3.48 -20.65
C ASN A 182 13.51 2.18 -21.41
N GLY A 183 12.25 1.68 -21.38
CA GLY A 183 11.83 0.44 -22.03
C GLY A 183 11.55 0.66 -23.51
N TYR A 184 12.23 -0.06 -24.40
CA TYR A 184 11.91 -0.07 -25.82
C TYR A 184 10.63 -0.86 -26.08
N ILE A 185 9.86 -0.42 -27.07
CA ILE A 185 8.67 -1.13 -27.55
C ILE A 185 8.92 -1.60 -28.97
N ASP A 186 8.52 -2.83 -29.26
CA ASP A 186 8.70 -3.43 -30.58
C ASP A 186 7.49 -3.12 -31.49
N GLU A 187 6.35 -2.85 -30.90
CA GLU A 187 5.12 -2.52 -31.59
C GLU A 187 5.13 -1.07 -32.08
N GLU A 188 4.54 -0.86 -33.22
CA GLU A 188 4.35 0.45 -33.81
C GLU A 188 3.12 1.14 -33.21
N ILE A 189 3.36 2.06 -32.26
CA ILE A 189 2.33 2.74 -31.48
C ILE A 189 2.38 4.24 -31.72
N TYR A 190 1.19 4.81 -31.90
CA TYR A 190 0.99 6.24 -32.05
C TYR A 190 0.13 6.79 -30.92
N VAL A 191 0.51 7.96 -30.42
CA VAL A 191 -0.25 8.67 -29.39
C VAL A 191 -0.57 10.08 -29.85
N GLU A 192 -1.67 10.64 -29.36
CA GLU A 192 -2.02 12.04 -29.61
C GLU A 192 -1.00 12.99 -28.98
N GLN A 193 -0.81 14.15 -29.60
CA GLN A 193 -0.01 15.20 -28.99
C GLN A 193 -0.65 15.67 -27.70
N PRO A 194 0.14 15.89 -26.61
CA PRO A 194 -0.42 16.28 -25.33
C PRO A 194 -0.99 17.68 -25.34
N GLN A 195 -2.14 17.86 -24.70
CA GLN A 195 -2.77 19.18 -24.53
C GLN A 195 -1.76 20.17 -23.95
N GLY A 196 -1.67 21.37 -24.55
CA GLY A 196 -0.75 22.43 -24.18
C GLY A 196 0.67 22.30 -24.77
N PHE A 197 0.98 21.21 -25.48
CA PHE A 197 2.29 20.93 -26.06
C PHE A 197 2.18 20.47 -27.52
N ILE A 198 1.14 20.88 -28.20
CA ILE A 198 0.95 20.61 -29.64
C ILE A 198 1.94 21.42 -30.44
N ALA A 199 2.66 20.77 -31.34
CA ALA A 199 3.66 21.41 -32.20
C ALA A 199 2.97 22.35 -33.23
N LYS A 200 3.33 23.63 -33.17
CA LYS A 200 2.76 24.65 -34.07
C LYS A 200 3.04 24.32 -35.55
N GLY A 201 2.00 24.35 -36.36
CA GLY A 201 2.07 24.02 -37.77
C GLY A 201 2.07 22.50 -38.08
N TYR A 202 1.89 21.69 -37.04
CA TYR A 202 1.83 20.22 -37.13
C TYR A 202 0.70 19.65 -36.30
N GLU A 203 -0.39 20.38 -36.17
CA GLU A 203 -1.54 20.04 -35.29
C GLU A 203 -2.19 18.71 -35.70
N GLU A 204 -2.14 18.34 -36.98
CA GLU A 204 -2.70 17.10 -37.53
C GLU A 204 -1.78 15.88 -37.34
N LYS A 205 -0.50 16.11 -36.98
CA LYS A 205 0.46 15.02 -36.76
C LYS A 205 0.26 14.39 -35.39
N VAL A 206 0.79 13.19 -35.23
CA VAL A 206 0.79 12.39 -34.02
C VAL A 206 2.21 12.08 -33.58
N LEU A 207 2.37 11.48 -32.43
CA LEU A 207 3.66 11.07 -31.88
C LEU A 207 3.79 9.56 -31.99
N ARG A 208 4.78 9.09 -32.76
CA ARG A 208 5.15 7.68 -32.83
C ARG A 208 6.09 7.36 -31.67
N LEU A 209 5.73 6.35 -30.88
CA LEU A 209 6.54 5.94 -29.74
C LEU A 209 7.70 5.04 -30.15
N LYS A 210 8.90 5.34 -29.66
CA LYS A 210 10.11 4.49 -29.73
C LYS A 210 10.30 3.72 -28.40
N LYS A 211 9.84 4.31 -27.31
CA LYS A 211 9.92 3.74 -25.95
C LYS A 211 8.57 3.82 -25.26
N ALA A 212 8.42 3.02 -24.22
CA ALA A 212 7.18 2.94 -23.50
C ALA A 212 6.84 4.25 -22.78
N LEU A 213 5.56 4.62 -22.85
CA LEU A 213 4.99 5.73 -22.10
C LEU A 213 4.15 5.17 -20.94
N TYR A 214 4.09 5.90 -19.84
CA TYR A 214 3.26 5.51 -18.72
C TYR A 214 1.79 5.36 -19.17
N GLY A 215 1.13 4.28 -18.73
CA GLY A 215 -0.25 3.98 -19.08
C GLY A 215 -0.44 2.98 -20.23
N LEU A 216 0.58 2.71 -21.03
CA LEU A 216 0.55 1.60 -22.00
C LEU A 216 0.53 0.26 -21.25
N LYS A 217 -0.21 -0.72 -21.77
CA LYS A 217 -0.31 -2.06 -21.17
C LYS A 217 1.02 -2.80 -21.16
N GLN A 218 1.86 -2.64 -22.18
CA GLN A 218 3.18 -3.27 -22.29
C GLN A 218 4.32 -2.48 -21.61
N ALA A 219 4.09 -1.28 -21.08
CA ALA A 219 5.15 -0.47 -20.49
C ALA A 219 5.91 -1.18 -19.33
N PRO A 220 5.25 -1.89 -18.41
CA PRO A 220 5.96 -2.65 -17.35
C PRO A 220 6.86 -3.74 -17.95
N ARG A 221 6.41 -4.45 -19.00
CA ARG A 221 7.19 -5.48 -19.66
C ARG A 221 8.39 -4.91 -20.40
N ALA A 222 8.21 -3.83 -21.14
CA ALA A 222 9.29 -3.13 -21.85
C ALA A 222 10.40 -2.68 -20.90
N TRP A 223 10.03 -2.13 -19.75
CA TRP A 223 10.98 -1.80 -18.68
C TRP A 223 11.65 -3.04 -18.09
N TYR A 224 10.88 -4.09 -17.78
CA TYR A 224 11.44 -5.33 -17.26
C TYR A 224 12.46 -5.94 -18.23
N SER A 225 12.15 -6.02 -19.51
CA SER A 225 13.08 -6.52 -20.54
C SER A 225 14.36 -5.67 -20.60
N ARG A 226 14.24 -4.35 -20.49
CA ARG A 226 15.37 -3.43 -20.50
C ARG A 226 16.31 -3.64 -19.32
N ILE A 227 15.78 -3.77 -18.11
CA ILE A 227 16.59 -3.95 -16.91
C ILE A 227 17.13 -5.39 -16.78
N ASP A 228 16.38 -6.38 -17.24
CA ASP A 228 16.80 -7.78 -17.30
C ASP A 228 18.05 -7.94 -18.21
N ASN A 229 17.98 -7.41 -19.43
CA ASN A 229 19.10 -7.42 -20.37
C ASN A 229 20.32 -6.71 -19.75
N TYR A 230 20.11 -5.54 -19.12
CA TYR A 230 21.18 -4.82 -18.43
C TYR A 230 21.92 -5.70 -17.42
N PHE A 231 21.20 -6.42 -16.56
CA PHE A 231 21.79 -7.28 -15.54
C PHE A 231 22.48 -8.51 -16.17
N MET A 232 21.84 -9.14 -17.15
CA MET A 232 22.40 -10.32 -17.82
C MET A 232 23.71 -9.99 -18.56
N ASP A 233 23.77 -8.86 -19.28
CA ASP A 233 24.97 -8.39 -19.98
C ASP A 233 26.14 -8.10 -19.03
N ARG A 234 25.85 -7.79 -17.77
CA ARG A 234 26.86 -7.53 -16.72
C ARG A 234 27.21 -8.76 -15.90
N GLY A 235 26.78 -9.94 -16.33
CA GLY A 235 27.11 -11.21 -15.74
C GLY A 235 26.35 -11.54 -14.45
N PHE A 236 25.22 -10.87 -14.22
CA PHE A 236 24.29 -11.33 -13.19
C PHE A 236 23.55 -12.57 -13.69
N ARG A 237 23.08 -13.38 -12.75
CA ARG A 237 22.20 -14.53 -13.01
C ARG A 237 20.84 -14.26 -12.41
N ARG A 238 19.80 -14.36 -13.22
CA ARG A 238 18.42 -14.28 -12.77
C ARG A 238 18.04 -15.53 -11.98
N SER A 239 17.36 -15.37 -10.87
CA SER A 239 16.83 -16.50 -10.08
C SER A 239 15.71 -17.21 -10.85
N LEU A 240 15.70 -18.54 -10.80
CA LEU A 240 14.64 -19.35 -11.43
C LEU A 240 13.31 -19.25 -10.69
N SER A 241 13.34 -19.07 -9.36
CA SER A 241 12.14 -18.98 -8.52
C SER A 241 11.59 -17.57 -8.35
N GLU A 242 12.43 -16.55 -8.59
CA GLU A 242 12.06 -15.14 -8.47
C GLU A 242 12.70 -14.32 -9.61
N PRO A 243 11.98 -14.10 -10.70
CA PRO A 243 12.53 -13.43 -11.90
C PRO A 243 12.99 -11.98 -11.67
N THR A 244 12.62 -11.36 -10.57
CA THR A 244 13.08 -10.00 -10.20
C THR A 244 14.35 -10.02 -9.33
N LEU A 245 14.85 -11.19 -8.97
CA LEU A 245 16.06 -11.37 -8.19
C LEU A 245 17.25 -11.74 -9.09
N TYR A 246 18.27 -10.91 -9.08
CA TYR A 246 19.51 -11.10 -9.81
C TYR A 246 20.67 -11.30 -8.83
N VAL A 247 21.51 -12.25 -9.10
CA VAL A 247 22.68 -12.61 -8.26
C VAL A 247 23.95 -12.55 -9.08
N LYS A 248 24.93 -11.84 -8.57
CA LYS A 248 26.31 -11.87 -9.09
C LYS A 248 27.25 -12.25 -7.95
N ARG A 249 28.00 -13.32 -8.15
CA ARG A 249 29.03 -13.77 -7.21
C ARG A 249 30.34 -13.11 -7.56
N GLN A 250 30.73 -12.12 -6.81
CA GLN A 250 32.00 -11.45 -6.94
C GLN A 250 32.44 -11.12 -5.50
N GLY A 251 33.76 -11.12 -5.22
CA GLY A 251 34.26 -10.93 -3.85
C GLY A 251 33.63 -9.73 -3.13
N ASN A 252 33.54 -9.81 -1.82
CA ASN A 252 32.90 -8.79 -0.98
C ASN A 252 33.77 -7.53 -0.90
N ASN A 253 33.59 -6.58 -1.82
CA ASN A 253 34.38 -5.37 -1.89
C ASN A 253 33.46 -4.15 -2.05
N GLU A 254 33.62 -3.13 -1.20
CA GLU A 254 32.92 -1.84 -1.29
C GLU A 254 33.12 -1.17 -2.67
N LYS A 255 34.28 -1.36 -3.28
CA LYS A 255 34.57 -0.89 -4.63
C LYS A 255 33.59 -1.47 -5.65
N MET A 256 33.25 -2.77 -5.54
CA MET A 256 32.29 -3.39 -6.47
C MET A 256 30.89 -2.74 -6.38
N ILE A 257 30.46 -2.40 -5.17
CA ILE A 257 29.16 -1.72 -4.97
C ILE A 257 29.22 -0.31 -5.58
N HIS A 258 30.31 0.39 -5.38
CA HIS A 258 30.52 1.72 -5.95
C HIS A 258 30.52 1.68 -7.48
N ASP A 259 31.34 0.81 -8.07
CA ASP A 259 31.43 0.65 -9.52
C ASP A 259 30.08 0.25 -10.14
N PHE A 260 29.33 -0.63 -9.47
CA PHE A 260 27.98 -1.01 -9.90
C PHE A 260 27.01 0.18 -9.86
N LYS A 261 27.01 0.97 -8.78
CA LYS A 261 26.15 2.16 -8.67
C LYS A 261 26.49 3.19 -9.76
N GLU A 262 27.77 3.43 -10.01
CA GLU A 262 28.21 4.34 -11.07
C GLU A 262 27.76 3.86 -12.47
N ASP A 263 27.92 2.57 -12.75
CA ASP A 263 27.51 1.99 -14.03
C ASP A 263 25.98 2.07 -14.24
N MET A 264 25.21 1.80 -13.19
CA MET A 264 23.75 1.99 -13.20
C MET A 264 23.37 3.46 -13.47
N MET A 265 24.02 4.41 -12.80
CA MET A 265 23.75 5.84 -12.98
C MET A 265 24.20 6.38 -14.34
N LYS A 266 25.19 5.76 -14.98
CA LYS A 266 25.61 6.07 -16.37
C LYS A 266 24.60 5.55 -17.40
N THR A 267 23.98 4.41 -17.12
CA THR A 267 23.06 3.76 -18.05
C THR A 267 21.62 4.26 -17.92
N PHE A 268 21.20 4.56 -16.71
CA PHE A 268 19.84 5.02 -16.36
C PHE A 268 19.92 6.30 -15.55
N GLU A 269 18.93 7.17 -15.70
CA GLU A 269 18.82 8.31 -14.78
C GLU A 269 18.33 7.82 -13.41
N MET A 270 19.26 7.71 -12.47
CA MET A 270 19.01 7.17 -11.14
C MET A 270 19.43 8.11 -10.02
N SER A 271 18.84 7.91 -8.85
CA SER A 271 19.28 8.48 -7.59
C SER A 271 19.80 7.38 -6.68
N ASP A 272 21.01 7.53 -6.15
CA ASP A 272 21.49 6.72 -5.03
C ASP A 272 20.88 7.26 -3.74
N LEU A 273 20.05 6.45 -3.08
CA LEU A 273 19.41 6.78 -1.82
C LEU A 273 20.23 6.33 -0.59
N GLY A 274 21.42 5.80 -0.82
CA GLY A 274 22.30 5.31 0.23
C GLY A 274 21.83 4.00 0.88
N LEU A 275 22.00 3.88 2.18
CA LEU A 275 21.45 2.74 2.93
C LEU A 275 19.92 2.75 2.85
N MET A 276 19.37 1.57 2.67
CA MET A 276 17.91 1.43 2.63
C MET A 276 17.31 1.75 3.99
N HIS A 277 16.46 2.76 4.04
CA HIS A 277 15.68 3.16 5.22
C HIS A 277 14.18 2.95 5.06
N PHE A 278 13.72 2.90 3.80
CA PHE A 278 12.29 2.82 3.49
C PHE A 278 12.06 2.02 2.22
N PHE A 279 11.25 0.98 2.30
CA PHE A 279 10.89 0.19 1.12
C PHE A 279 9.43 -0.26 1.18
N LEU A 280 8.64 0.08 0.16
CA LEU A 280 7.21 -0.26 0.07
C LEU A 280 6.43 0.05 1.36
N GLY A 281 6.68 1.20 1.99
CA GLY A 281 6.00 1.60 3.23
C GLY A 281 6.49 0.90 4.51
N ILE A 282 7.52 0.05 4.41
CA ILE A 282 8.22 -0.56 5.55
C ILE A 282 9.46 0.28 5.87
N GLU A 283 9.59 0.65 7.12
CA GLU A 283 10.78 1.31 7.67
C GLU A 283 11.83 0.25 8.01
N ILE A 284 13.07 0.49 7.62
CA ILE A 284 14.18 -0.47 7.76
C ILE A 284 15.33 0.24 8.49
N ASN A 285 15.59 -0.13 9.72
CA ASN A 285 16.70 0.36 10.52
C ASN A 285 17.82 -0.67 10.53
N GLN A 286 18.95 -0.32 9.90
CA GLN A 286 20.12 -1.19 9.82
C GLN A 286 21.12 -0.79 10.91
N GLU A 287 21.30 -1.66 11.90
CA GLU A 287 22.20 -1.48 13.04
C GLU A 287 23.32 -2.53 13.03
N LYS A 288 24.27 -2.41 13.93
CA LYS A 288 25.40 -3.37 14.03
C LYS A 288 24.91 -4.76 14.46
N GLU A 289 23.90 -4.78 15.31
CA GLU A 289 23.33 -6.01 15.93
C GLU A 289 22.34 -6.71 15.01
N GLY A 290 21.74 -5.98 14.05
CA GLY A 290 20.75 -6.55 13.16
C GLY A 290 19.99 -5.53 12.32
N ILE A 291 18.89 -5.97 11.72
CA ILE A 291 18.00 -5.11 10.94
C ILE A 291 16.61 -5.13 11.59
N PHE A 292 16.14 -3.98 12.02
CA PHE A 292 14.79 -3.82 12.55
C PHE A 292 13.86 -3.30 11.46
N ILE A 293 12.67 -3.92 11.32
CA ILE A 293 11.64 -3.51 10.36
C ILE A 293 10.35 -3.12 11.08
N CYS A 294 9.75 -2.01 10.70
CA CYS A 294 8.46 -1.56 11.23
C CYS A 294 7.64 -0.78 10.19
N GLN A 295 6.41 -0.44 10.54
CA GLN A 295 5.49 0.35 9.71
C GLN A 295 4.89 1.51 10.53
N LYS A 296 5.72 2.21 11.31
CA LYS A 296 5.26 3.27 12.23
C LYS A 296 4.45 4.36 11.52
N LYS A 297 5.03 4.97 10.47
CA LYS A 297 4.34 6.02 9.68
C LYS A 297 3.04 5.53 9.04
N TYR A 298 3.04 4.29 8.54
CA TYR A 298 1.83 3.71 7.98
C TYR A 298 0.76 3.52 9.04
N THR A 299 1.12 3.02 10.22
CA THR A 299 0.22 2.88 11.37
C THR A 299 -0.38 4.22 11.78
N GLU A 300 0.43 5.25 11.93
CA GLU A 300 -0.03 6.62 12.24
C GLU A 300 -1.01 7.14 11.17
N THR A 301 -0.72 6.92 9.89
CA THR A 301 -1.60 7.30 8.79
C THR A 301 -2.95 6.58 8.87
N LEU A 302 -2.96 5.29 9.21
CA LEU A 302 -4.19 4.53 9.39
C LEU A 302 -5.01 5.02 10.58
N LEU A 303 -4.36 5.28 11.73
CA LEU A 303 -5.02 5.83 12.91
C LEU A 303 -5.70 7.16 12.57
N LYS A 304 -5.01 8.06 11.86
CA LYS A 304 -5.59 9.31 11.34
C LYS A 304 -6.78 9.08 10.42
N LYS A 305 -6.60 8.20 9.42
CA LYS A 305 -7.65 7.88 8.43
C LYS A 305 -8.95 7.42 9.10
N TYR A 306 -8.84 6.63 10.16
CA TYR A 306 -10.00 6.08 10.87
C TYR A 306 -10.35 6.85 12.16
N LYS A 307 -9.76 8.03 12.40
CA LYS A 307 -10.02 8.92 13.55
C LYS A 307 -9.78 8.26 14.91
N MET A 308 -8.72 7.45 15.00
CA MET A 308 -8.39 6.64 16.18
C MET A 308 -7.08 7.07 16.86
N GLU A 309 -6.57 8.27 16.58
CA GLU A 309 -5.30 8.80 17.10
C GLU A 309 -5.28 8.93 18.64
N SER A 310 -6.44 9.16 19.24
CA SER A 310 -6.59 9.38 20.69
C SER A 310 -7.15 8.17 21.45
N CYS A 311 -7.28 7.02 20.79
CA CYS A 311 -7.84 5.82 21.41
C CYS A 311 -6.86 5.21 22.42
N LYS A 312 -7.39 4.73 23.56
CA LYS A 312 -6.56 4.05 24.58
C LYS A 312 -6.16 2.65 24.09
N THR A 313 -4.91 2.29 24.32
CA THR A 313 -4.39 0.96 24.01
C THR A 313 -5.08 -0.15 24.80
N VAL A 314 -5.28 -1.31 24.17
CA VAL A 314 -5.83 -2.51 24.82
C VAL A 314 -4.92 -3.71 24.57
N THR A 315 -4.85 -4.60 25.56
CA THR A 315 -3.97 -5.78 25.50
C THR A 315 -4.54 -6.92 24.66
N THR A 316 -5.86 -6.99 24.50
CA THR A 316 -6.55 -8.04 23.74
C THR A 316 -7.55 -7.43 22.75
N PRO A 317 -7.47 -7.77 21.47
CA PRO A 317 -8.34 -7.17 20.43
C PRO A 317 -9.78 -7.72 20.45
N LEU A 318 -10.00 -8.90 21.04
CA LEU A 318 -11.30 -9.55 21.09
C LEU A 318 -11.74 -9.80 22.53
N VAL A 319 -13.02 -9.61 22.78
CA VAL A 319 -13.64 -9.98 24.06
C VAL A 319 -13.84 -11.49 24.08
N THR A 320 -13.33 -12.15 25.12
CA THR A 320 -13.46 -13.61 25.28
C THR A 320 -14.92 -14.01 25.37
N GLY A 321 -15.34 -14.99 24.57
CA GLY A 321 -16.72 -15.51 24.60
C GLY A 321 -17.76 -14.77 23.74
N GLU A 322 -17.38 -13.71 23.04
CA GLU A 322 -18.29 -12.99 22.14
C GLU A 322 -18.54 -13.80 20.85
N LYS A 323 -19.79 -14.25 20.67
CA LYS A 323 -20.24 -14.98 19.46
C LYS A 323 -20.82 -14.01 18.44
N TYR A 324 -20.34 -14.09 17.22
CA TYR A 324 -20.84 -13.29 16.09
C TYR A 324 -21.89 -14.05 15.30
N LYS A 325 -23.03 -13.42 15.03
CA LYS A 325 -24.06 -13.96 14.14
C LYS A 325 -24.01 -13.22 12.81
N LYS A 326 -24.29 -13.94 11.72
CA LYS A 326 -24.33 -13.41 10.36
C LYS A 326 -25.46 -12.38 10.19
N GLU A 327 -26.58 -12.60 10.85
CA GLU A 327 -27.74 -11.72 10.84
C GLU A 327 -28.08 -11.30 12.26
N ASP A 328 -28.05 -10.01 12.54
CA ASP A 328 -28.34 -9.45 13.87
C ASP A 328 -29.22 -8.19 13.82
N GLY A 329 -29.79 -7.87 12.67
CA GLY A 329 -30.76 -6.79 12.46
C GLY A 329 -30.16 -5.40 12.41
N SER A 330 -28.85 -5.26 12.28
CA SER A 330 -28.12 -4.01 12.30
C SER A 330 -27.97 -3.37 10.86
N GLU A 331 -27.80 -2.02 10.65
CA GLU A 331 -27.65 -1.37 9.32
C GLU A 331 -26.37 -1.79 8.56
N LYS A 332 -26.48 -1.85 7.24
CA LYS A 332 -25.35 -2.24 6.38
C LYS A 332 -24.33 -1.11 6.26
N VAL A 333 -23.06 -1.40 6.50
CA VAL A 333 -21.94 -0.49 6.27
C VAL A 333 -21.50 -0.54 4.80
N ASP A 334 -20.92 0.58 4.31
CA ASP A 334 -20.31 0.61 2.98
C ASP A 334 -19.18 -0.43 2.86
N GLY A 335 -19.43 -1.42 2.00
CA GLY A 335 -18.49 -2.51 1.75
C GLY A 335 -17.12 -2.04 1.22
N SER A 336 -17.02 -0.83 0.65
CA SER A 336 -15.76 -0.26 0.18
C SER A 336 -14.88 0.19 1.35
N ILE A 337 -15.46 0.83 2.36
CA ILE A 337 -14.77 1.23 3.59
C ILE A 337 -14.25 -0.01 4.32
N TYR A 338 -15.09 -1.05 4.42
CA TYR A 338 -14.70 -2.32 5.03
C TYR A 338 -13.52 -2.98 4.28
N ARG A 339 -13.62 -3.15 2.96
CA ARG A 339 -12.53 -3.72 2.15
C ARG A 339 -11.25 -2.90 2.26
N SER A 340 -11.36 -1.57 2.27
CA SER A 340 -10.22 -0.67 2.49
C SER A 340 -9.54 -0.91 3.83
N LEU A 341 -10.31 -1.06 4.91
CA LEU A 341 -9.81 -1.35 6.25
C LEU A 341 -9.11 -2.72 6.30
N ILE A 342 -9.77 -3.76 5.81
CA ILE A 342 -9.19 -5.12 5.78
C ILE A 342 -7.89 -5.16 4.96
N GLY A 343 -7.87 -4.54 3.78
CA GLY A 343 -6.66 -4.42 2.97
C GLY A 343 -5.53 -3.70 3.71
N SER A 344 -5.85 -2.64 4.45
CA SER A 344 -4.89 -1.91 5.27
C SER A 344 -4.32 -2.76 6.41
N LEU A 345 -5.15 -3.53 7.08
CA LEU A 345 -4.72 -4.43 8.16
C LEU A 345 -3.90 -5.60 7.63
N LEU A 346 -4.28 -6.17 6.49
CA LEU A 346 -3.49 -7.23 5.83
C LEU A 346 -2.08 -6.74 5.47
N TYR A 347 -1.96 -5.51 4.97
CA TYR A 347 -0.65 -4.94 4.69
C TYR A 347 0.17 -4.70 5.98
N LEU A 348 -0.47 -4.30 7.07
CA LEU A 348 0.19 -4.11 8.36
C LEU A 348 0.77 -5.42 8.93
N THR A 349 0.19 -6.58 8.59
CA THR A 349 0.71 -7.89 9.02
C THR A 349 2.12 -8.20 8.51
N ALA A 350 2.64 -7.43 7.54
CA ALA A 350 4.00 -7.58 7.03
C ALA A 350 5.06 -7.38 8.13
N THR A 351 4.82 -6.49 9.10
CA THR A 351 5.72 -6.26 10.25
C THR A 351 5.08 -6.64 11.60
N ARG A 352 3.75 -6.86 11.62
CA ARG A 352 2.96 -7.20 12.80
C ARG A 352 2.26 -8.54 12.62
N PRO A 353 3.00 -9.68 12.68
CA PRO A 353 2.41 -11.02 12.53
C PRO A 353 1.44 -11.40 13.65
N ASP A 354 1.49 -10.75 14.80
CA ASP A 354 0.54 -10.87 15.91
C ASP A 354 -0.90 -10.57 15.47
N ILE A 355 -1.08 -9.66 14.50
CA ILE A 355 -2.37 -9.30 13.91
C ILE A 355 -2.97 -10.45 13.07
N ILE A 356 -2.15 -11.35 12.54
CA ILE A 356 -2.59 -12.47 11.67
C ILE A 356 -3.50 -13.46 12.42
N ARG A 357 -3.32 -13.66 13.71
CA ARG A 357 -4.16 -14.57 14.52
C ARG A 357 -5.66 -14.22 14.46
N HIS A 358 -5.97 -12.97 14.14
CA HIS A 358 -7.35 -12.48 13.95
C HIS A 358 -7.83 -12.61 12.50
N LYS A 359 -7.00 -13.15 11.59
CA LYS A 359 -7.32 -13.35 10.17
C LYS A 359 -8.51 -14.28 9.96
N SER A 360 -8.74 -15.27 10.81
CA SER A 360 -9.90 -16.16 10.75
C SER A 360 -11.20 -15.39 10.96
N THR A 361 -11.25 -14.45 11.90
CA THR A 361 -12.42 -13.58 12.11
C THR A 361 -12.60 -12.61 10.95
N ILE A 362 -11.51 -12.08 10.41
CA ILE A 362 -11.50 -11.20 9.24
C ILE A 362 -11.94 -11.96 7.99
N LYS A 363 -11.49 -13.21 7.79
CA LYS A 363 -11.80 -14.03 6.60
C LYS A 363 -13.25 -14.52 6.59
N ILE A 364 -13.81 -14.92 7.73
CA ILE A 364 -15.23 -15.30 7.86
C ILE A 364 -16.15 -14.16 7.41
N HIS A 365 -15.72 -12.91 7.60
CA HIS A 365 -16.48 -11.74 7.17
C HIS A 365 -16.23 -11.34 5.71
N ALA A 366 -15.12 -11.70 5.12
CA ALA A 366 -14.81 -11.39 3.72
C ALA A 366 -15.43 -12.38 2.72
N GLU A 367 -15.67 -13.64 3.14
CA GLU A 367 -16.28 -14.69 2.31
C GLU A 367 -17.81 -14.66 2.32
N SER A 368 -18.42 -13.94 3.26
CA SER A 368 -19.87 -13.67 3.22
C SER A 368 -20.13 -12.46 2.31
N GLU A 369 -21.14 -12.56 1.44
CA GLU A 369 -21.51 -11.48 0.50
C GLU A 369 -21.58 -10.12 1.20
N PRO A 370 -21.10 -9.04 0.56
CA PRO A 370 -21.05 -7.69 1.15
C PRO A 370 -22.41 -7.16 1.62
N SER A 371 -23.49 -7.82 1.21
CA SER A 371 -24.87 -7.41 1.45
C SER A 371 -25.48 -7.85 2.78
N THR A 372 -24.81 -8.70 3.58
CA THR A 372 -25.46 -9.37 4.71
C THR A 372 -24.83 -9.10 6.09
N LEU A 373 -23.85 -8.25 6.23
CA LEU A 373 -23.01 -8.29 7.45
C LEU A 373 -23.00 -7.07 8.36
N TRP A 374 -23.69 -5.98 8.04
CA TRP A 374 -23.50 -4.75 8.78
C TRP A 374 -24.78 -3.99 9.06
N SER A 375 -25.06 -3.74 10.28
CA SER A 375 -26.20 -2.97 10.72
C SER A 375 -25.92 -2.09 11.96
N SER A 376 -26.58 -0.90 12.04
CA SER A 376 -26.23 0.33 12.75
C SER A 376 -26.14 0.30 14.28
N LYS A 377 -26.79 -0.60 14.97
CA LYS A 377 -26.65 -0.69 16.44
C LYS A 377 -25.30 -1.23 16.90
N LYS A 378 -24.47 -1.71 15.96
CA LYS A 378 -23.14 -2.28 16.22
C LYS A 378 -21.99 -1.46 15.68
N ASP A 379 -22.24 -0.34 15.01
CA ASP A 379 -21.17 0.58 14.62
C ASP A 379 -20.31 0.97 15.82
N SER A 380 -20.93 1.21 16.98
CA SER A 380 -20.22 1.44 18.22
C SER A 380 -19.44 0.21 18.72
N LYS A 381 -19.96 -1.02 18.56
CA LYS A 381 -19.26 -2.24 18.99
C LYS A 381 -18.18 -2.69 18.02
N ILE A 382 -18.36 -2.43 16.73
CA ILE A 382 -17.36 -2.71 15.70
C ILE A 382 -16.27 -1.65 15.72
N LEU A 383 -16.63 -0.38 15.81
CA LEU A 383 -15.68 0.70 16.09
C LEU A 383 -14.92 0.45 17.39
N ALA A 384 -15.57 0.08 18.49
CA ALA A 384 -14.92 -0.29 19.72
C ALA A 384 -14.01 -1.52 19.61
N ARG A 385 -14.26 -2.44 18.66
CA ARG A 385 -13.38 -3.58 18.35
C ARG A 385 -12.19 -3.15 17.52
N TYR A 386 -12.40 -2.30 16.53
CA TYR A 386 -11.32 -1.69 15.77
C TYR A 386 -10.51 -0.77 16.69
N GLU A 387 -11.13 -0.05 17.61
CA GLU A 387 -10.45 0.67 18.67
C GLU A 387 -9.55 -0.24 19.51
N ARG A 388 -10.04 -1.39 19.97
CA ARG A 388 -9.23 -2.35 20.73
C ARG A 388 -8.11 -2.94 19.89
N PHE A 389 -8.38 -3.26 18.63
CA PHE A 389 -7.38 -3.77 17.70
C PHE A 389 -6.30 -2.72 17.41
N TRP A 390 -6.70 -1.48 17.12
CA TRP A 390 -5.80 -0.37 16.88
C TRP A 390 -5.00 0.02 18.13
N ASN A 391 -5.60 -0.06 19.27
CA ASN A 391 -4.94 0.19 20.56
C ASN A 391 -3.87 -0.87 20.85
N MET A 392 -4.04 -2.12 20.40
CA MET A 392 -3.00 -3.14 20.42
C MET A 392 -1.86 -2.81 19.44
N VAL A 393 -2.16 -2.22 18.27
CA VAL A 393 -1.16 -1.80 17.27
C VAL A 393 -0.25 -0.69 17.79
N GLN A 394 -0.71 0.14 18.76
CA GLN A 394 0.09 1.22 19.35
C GLN A 394 1.11 0.76 20.39
N VAL A 395 1.00 -0.45 20.93
CA VAL A 395 1.78 -0.90 22.11
C VAL A 395 3.21 -1.36 21.76
N HIS A 396 3.59 -1.47 20.48
CA HIS A 396 4.94 -1.96 20.12
C HIS A 396 5.58 -1.10 19.03
#